data_3701004d1940f407f7546cd304f9012a
#
_entry.id   3701004d1940f407f7546cd304f9012a
#
_cell.length_a   1.000
_cell.length_b   1.000
_cell.length_c   1.000
_cell.angle_alpha   90.00
_cell.angle_beta   90.00
_cell.angle_gamma   90.00
#
_symmetry.space_group_name_H-M   'P 1'
#
loop_
_entity.id
_entity.type
_entity.pdbx_description
1 polymer ?
#
loop_
_entity_poly.entity_id
_entity_poly.type
_entity_poly.pdbx_seq_one_letter_code
_entity_poly.pdbx_strand_id
1 'polypeptide(L)'
;VCNALIESCDHMPTLLDMLDIPVPPTVEGMSAADAVAAAYTGKECTHEKKAAFLCMLPGMPELIEPFKKEGLDSKCYGWRGVRTAEATYIIDNGTVPHSKQRRLLYDNVLDPYQLNPVELQAGDPRCEQYESLLRDWCAAHKDFFLFERG
;
A
#
# COMPACT_ATOMS: atom_id res chain seq x y z
N VAL A 1 13.84 -18.96 -1.89
CA VAL A 1 13.31 -17.63 -1.56
C VAL A 1 12.28 -17.29 -2.62
N CYS A 2 11.11 -16.87 -2.23
CA CYS A 2 10.06 -16.37 -3.12
C CYS A 2 9.89 -14.86 -2.90
N ASN A 3 9.79 -14.08 -3.99
CA ASN A 3 9.63 -12.64 -3.94
C ASN A 3 8.16 -12.21 -4.15
N ALA A 4 7.21 -13.07 -3.76
CA ALA A 4 5.79 -12.76 -3.84
C ALA A 4 5.44 -11.55 -2.97
N LEU A 5 4.59 -10.67 -3.50
CA LEU A 5 4.03 -9.56 -2.74
C LEU A 5 2.88 -10.08 -1.87
N ILE A 6 2.94 -9.78 -0.57
CA ILE A 6 1.94 -10.20 0.41
C ILE A 6 1.56 -8.98 1.26
N GLU A 7 0.26 -8.83 1.51
CA GLU A 7 -0.30 -7.83 2.41
C GLU A 7 -0.78 -8.47 3.71
N SER A 8 -1.05 -7.65 4.73
CA SER A 8 -1.53 -8.16 6.02
C SER A 8 -2.88 -8.87 5.92
N CYS A 9 -3.75 -8.48 5.00
CA CYS A 9 -5.03 -9.14 4.75
C CYS A 9 -4.88 -10.52 4.11
N ASP A 10 -3.73 -10.83 3.49
CA ASP A 10 -3.46 -12.10 2.83
C ASP A 10 -3.09 -13.23 3.82
N HIS A 11 -2.72 -12.89 5.05
CA HIS A 11 -2.27 -13.90 6.01
C HIS A 11 -3.37 -14.91 6.38
N MET A 12 -4.60 -14.42 6.66
CA MET A 12 -5.69 -15.30 7.04
C MET A 12 -6.08 -16.27 5.91
N PRO A 13 -6.38 -15.81 4.69
CA PRO A 13 -6.71 -16.74 3.60
C PRO A 13 -5.56 -17.70 3.27
N THR A 14 -4.30 -17.26 3.41
CA THR A 14 -3.14 -18.16 3.22
C THR A 14 -3.10 -19.28 4.24
N LEU A 15 -3.33 -18.98 5.52
CA LEU A 15 -3.33 -20.01 6.58
C LEU A 15 -4.50 -20.97 6.41
N LEU A 16 -5.70 -20.48 6.08
CA LEU A 16 -6.87 -21.31 5.85
C LEU A 16 -6.63 -22.27 4.66
N ASP A 17 -6.11 -21.76 3.56
CA ASP A 17 -5.81 -22.53 2.36
C ASP A 17 -4.74 -23.60 2.62
N MET A 18 -3.68 -23.26 3.35
CA MET A 18 -2.66 -24.25 3.76
C MET A 18 -3.18 -25.35 4.68
N LEU A 19 -4.30 -25.13 5.34
CA LEU A 19 -4.96 -26.10 6.23
C LEU A 19 -6.14 -26.82 5.57
N ASP A 20 -6.35 -26.65 4.25
CA ASP A 20 -7.51 -27.16 3.51
C ASP A 20 -8.86 -26.72 4.11
N ILE A 21 -8.89 -25.51 4.72
CA ILE A 21 -10.11 -24.92 5.27
C ILE A 21 -10.66 -23.91 4.24
N PRO A 22 -11.96 -24.01 3.87
CA PRO A 22 -12.54 -23.06 2.92
C PRO A 22 -12.43 -21.62 3.39
N VAL A 23 -11.90 -20.74 2.52
CA VAL A 23 -11.79 -19.30 2.79
C VAL A 23 -13.19 -18.68 2.71
N PRO A 24 -13.69 -18.00 3.77
CA PRO A 24 -14.99 -17.35 3.73
C PRO A 24 -15.06 -16.26 2.64
N PRO A 25 -16.21 -16.07 1.95
CA PRO A 25 -16.34 -15.10 0.87
C PRO A 25 -16.27 -13.64 1.33
N THR A 26 -16.27 -13.39 2.63
CA THR A 26 -16.09 -12.06 3.22
C THR A 26 -14.62 -11.68 3.40
N VAL A 27 -13.68 -12.58 3.10
CA VAL A 27 -12.25 -12.33 3.18
C VAL A 27 -11.81 -11.64 1.89
N GLU A 28 -11.22 -10.47 2.01
CA GLU A 28 -10.77 -9.64 0.88
C GLU A 28 -9.33 -9.95 0.44
N GLY A 29 -8.54 -10.58 1.31
CA GLY A 29 -7.15 -10.95 1.01
C GLY A 29 -7.05 -12.11 0.01
N MET A 30 -5.91 -12.20 -0.66
CA MET A 30 -5.55 -13.27 -1.58
C MET A 30 -4.66 -14.30 -0.88
N SER A 31 -4.97 -15.60 -1.01
CA SER A 31 -4.08 -16.65 -0.51
C SER A 31 -2.73 -16.61 -1.24
N ALA A 32 -1.64 -16.68 -0.50
CA ALA A 32 -0.28 -16.85 -0.99
C ALA A 32 0.26 -18.27 -0.69
N ALA A 33 -0.60 -19.26 -0.49
CA ALA A 33 -0.21 -20.63 -0.17
C ALA A 33 0.65 -21.25 -1.30
N ASP A 34 0.38 -20.92 -2.56
CA ASP A 34 1.18 -21.31 -3.72
C ASP A 34 2.61 -20.74 -3.65
N ALA A 35 2.76 -19.48 -3.23
CA ALA A 35 4.06 -18.85 -3.03
C ALA A 35 4.85 -19.51 -1.88
N VAL A 36 4.18 -19.86 -0.79
CA VAL A 36 4.78 -20.60 0.33
C VAL A 36 5.23 -21.99 -0.13
N ALA A 37 4.36 -22.71 -0.84
CA ALA A 37 4.69 -24.03 -1.38
C ALA A 37 5.86 -23.99 -2.38
N ALA A 38 5.88 -22.99 -3.26
CA ALA A 38 6.97 -22.77 -4.21
C ALA A 38 8.31 -22.50 -3.50
N ALA A 39 8.29 -21.63 -2.45
CA ALA A 39 9.48 -21.33 -1.66
C ALA A 39 10.03 -22.57 -0.93
N TYR A 40 9.16 -23.47 -0.45
CA TYR A 40 9.53 -24.70 0.24
C TYR A 40 10.06 -25.77 -0.72
N THR A 41 9.40 -25.94 -1.86
CA THR A 41 9.74 -27.00 -2.83
C THR A 41 10.79 -26.60 -3.85
N GLY A 42 11.16 -25.32 -3.92
CA GLY A 42 12.08 -24.77 -4.94
C GLY A 42 11.47 -24.69 -6.35
N LYS A 43 10.15 -24.85 -6.46
CA LYS A 43 9.44 -24.70 -7.74
C LYS A 43 9.25 -23.21 -8.07
N GLU A 44 8.88 -22.93 -9.32
CA GLU A 44 8.50 -21.60 -9.75
C GLU A 44 7.26 -21.11 -8.98
N CYS A 45 7.30 -19.85 -8.55
CA CYS A 45 6.20 -19.21 -7.86
C CYS A 45 5.18 -18.69 -8.87
N THR A 46 3.95 -19.15 -8.77
CA THR A 46 2.83 -18.75 -9.67
C THR A 46 1.95 -17.66 -9.06
N HIS A 47 2.32 -17.11 -7.90
CA HIS A 47 1.56 -16.06 -7.24
C HIS A 47 1.49 -14.79 -8.09
N GLU A 48 0.28 -14.35 -8.40
CA GLU A 48 0.04 -13.31 -9.43
C GLU A 48 -0.12 -11.89 -8.88
N LYS A 49 -0.03 -11.68 -7.56
CA LYS A 49 -0.19 -10.34 -6.98
C LYS A 49 0.90 -9.39 -7.51
N LYS A 50 0.50 -8.37 -8.26
CA LYS A 50 1.41 -7.42 -8.91
C LYS A 50 1.71 -6.20 -8.07
N ALA A 51 0.83 -5.88 -7.10
CA ALA A 51 0.97 -4.72 -6.23
C ALA A 51 0.49 -5.05 -4.82
N ALA A 52 1.14 -4.47 -3.82
CA ALA A 52 0.71 -4.44 -2.43
C ALA A 52 0.47 -2.99 -2.02
N PHE A 53 -0.64 -2.73 -1.31
CA PHE A 53 -1.03 -1.40 -0.91
C PHE A 53 -0.69 -1.14 0.55
N LEU A 54 -0.27 0.08 0.82
CA LEU A 54 0.23 0.52 2.10
C LEU A 54 -0.53 1.78 2.51
N CYS A 55 -0.92 1.87 3.77
CA CYS A 55 -1.57 3.07 4.26
C CYS A 55 -1.18 3.37 5.71
N MET A 56 -1.20 4.65 6.05
CA MET A 56 -1.16 5.15 7.41
C MET A 56 -2.09 6.34 7.54
N LEU A 57 -2.92 6.29 8.55
CA LEU A 57 -3.85 7.37 8.89
C LEU A 57 -3.49 7.95 10.25
N PRO A 58 -3.70 9.26 10.46
CA PRO A 58 -3.65 9.86 11.79
C PRO A 58 -4.80 9.31 12.63
N GLY A 59 -4.56 8.25 13.41
CA GLY A 59 -5.60 7.52 14.16
C GLY A 59 -5.57 7.73 15.66
N MET A 60 -4.49 8.31 16.22
CA MET A 60 -4.40 8.61 17.64
C MET A 60 -5.12 9.93 17.98
N PRO A 61 -5.76 10.06 19.16
CA PRO A 61 -6.48 11.27 19.53
C PRO A 61 -5.66 12.55 19.35
N GLU A 62 -4.40 12.54 19.71
CA GLU A 62 -3.47 13.68 19.61
C GLU A 62 -3.24 14.11 18.16
N LEU A 63 -3.30 13.18 17.22
CA LEU A 63 -3.17 13.43 15.78
C LEU A 63 -4.50 13.84 15.14
N ILE A 64 -5.64 13.41 15.68
CA ILE A 64 -6.97 13.71 15.14
C ILE A 64 -7.44 15.11 15.55
N GLU A 65 -7.19 15.53 16.79
CA GLU A 65 -7.70 16.79 17.34
C GLU A 65 -7.30 18.05 16.54
N PRO A 66 -6.07 18.19 16.01
CA PRO A 66 -5.71 19.32 15.15
C PRO A 66 -6.59 19.43 13.90
N PHE A 67 -6.92 18.30 13.26
CA PHE A 67 -7.79 18.26 12.08
C PHE A 67 -9.22 18.64 12.42
N LYS A 68 -9.76 18.12 13.51
CA LYS A 68 -11.13 18.47 13.97
C LYS A 68 -11.28 19.96 14.25
N LYS A 69 -10.28 20.59 14.87
CA LYS A 69 -10.30 22.03 15.16
C LYS A 69 -10.43 22.89 13.91
N GLU A 70 -9.95 22.38 12.78
CA GLU A 70 -10.02 23.05 11.49
C GLU A 70 -11.16 22.55 10.59
N GLY A 71 -12.02 21.67 11.11
CA GLY A 71 -13.12 21.09 10.33
C GLY A 71 -12.67 20.10 9.25
N LEU A 72 -11.48 19.53 9.39
CA LEU A 72 -10.89 18.58 8.42
C LEU A 72 -11.10 17.15 8.89
N ASP A 73 -11.24 16.23 7.93
CA ASP A 73 -11.25 14.80 8.21
C ASP A 73 -9.82 14.24 8.17
N SER A 74 -9.31 13.82 9.33
CA SER A 74 -7.96 13.23 9.45
C SER A 74 -7.75 11.99 8.59
N LYS A 75 -8.83 11.26 8.23
CA LYS A 75 -8.76 10.07 7.36
C LYS A 75 -8.30 10.38 5.94
N CYS A 76 -8.47 11.62 5.49
CA CYS A 76 -7.99 12.09 4.18
C CYS A 76 -6.47 12.35 4.15
N TYR A 77 -5.80 12.23 5.29
CA TYR A 77 -4.38 12.54 5.51
C TYR A 77 -3.56 11.30 5.82
N GLY A 78 -2.33 11.51 6.31
CA GLY A 78 -1.33 10.46 6.41
C GLY A 78 -0.76 10.13 5.04
N TRP A 79 -0.44 8.89 4.78
CA TRP A 79 0.09 8.51 3.48
C TRP A 79 -0.57 7.25 2.93
N ARG A 80 -0.56 7.15 1.60
CA ARG A 80 -0.92 5.96 0.84
C ARG A 80 0.23 5.59 -0.07
N GLY A 81 0.47 4.32 -0.20
CA GLY A 81 1.54 3.80 -1.04
C GLY A 81 1.15 2.54 -1.79
N VAL A 82 1.86 2.29 -2.86
CA VAL A 82 1.82 1.04 -3.61
C VAL A 82 3.23 0.51 -3.79
N ARG A 83 3.40 -0.77 -3.50
CA ARG A 83 4.65 -1.49 -3.70
C ARG A 83 4.47 -2.51 -4.83
N THR A 84 5.36 -2.45 -5.80
CA THR A 84 5.55 -3.48 -6.84
C THR A 84 6.88 -4.20 -6.62
N ALA A 85 7.23 -5.10 -7.51
CA ALA A 85 8.56 -5.74 -7.48
C ALA A 85 9.68 -4.70 -7.69
N GLU A 86 9.44 -3.71 -8.56
CA GLU A 86 10.44 -2.75 -9.01
C GLU A 86 10.52 -1.50 -8.13
N ALA A 87 9.37 -1.03 -7.62
CA ALA A 87 9.31 0.25 -6.92
C ALA A 87 8.30 0.27 -5.77
N THR A 88 8.52 1.21 -4.86
CA THR A 88 7.51 1.64 -3.88
C THR A 88 7.24 3.12 -4.09
N TYR A 89 6.00 3.47 -4.35
CA TYR A 89 5.54 4.84 -4.52
C TYR A 89 4.62 5.25 -3.38
N ILE A 90 4.84 6.44 -2.84
CA ILE A 90 4.08 6.96 -1.69
C ILE A 90 3.64 8.39 -1.98
N ILE A 91 2.37 8.69 -1.70
CA ILE A 91 1.86 10.06 -1.55
C ILE A 91 1.66 10.30 -0.06
N ASP A 92 2.34 11.29 0.48
CA ASP A 92 2.31 11.65 1.89
C ASP A 92 1.68 13.03 2.08
N ASN A 93 0.51 13.06 2.72
CA ASN A 93 -0.23 14.25 3.08
C ASN A 93 0.12 14.78 4.48
N GLY A 94 1.03 14.09 5.18
CA GLY A 94 1.42 14.41 6.54
C GLY A 94 0.38 14.02 7.59
N THR A 95 0.77 14.19 8.85
CA THR A 95 -0.02 13.82 10.04
C THR A 95 -0.56 15.02 10.81
N VAL A 96 -0.36 16.22 10.28
CA VAL A 96 -0.93 17.46 10.83
C VAL A 96 -1.55 18.29 9.69
N PRO A 97 -2.54 19.16 9.99
CA PRO A 97 -3.09 20.09 9.01
C PRO A 97 -1.99 20.90 8.31
N HIS A 98 -2.23 21.25 7.03
CA HIS A 98 -1.31 22.06 6.22
C HIS A 98 0.10 21.51 5.99
N SER A 99 0.36 20.23 6.33
CA SER A 99 1.59 19.56 5.92
C SER A 99 1.77 19.65 4.40
N LYS A 100 3.00 19.89 3.94
CA LYS A 100 3.29 19.83 2.50
C LYS A 100 3.07 18.40 1.99
N GLN A 101 2.31 18.27 0.90
CA GLN A 101 2.19 16.98 0.22
C GLN A 101 3.52 16.63 -0.45
N ARG A 102 3.92 15.37 -0.32
CA ARG A 102 5.14 14.84 -0.93
C ARG A 102 4.81 13.59 -1.74
N ARG A 103 5.54 13.38 -2.81
CA ARG A 103 5.51 12.18 -3.64
C ARG A 103 6.88 11.55 -3.63
N LEU A 104 6.97 10.33 -3.12
CA LEU A 104 8.24 9.64 -2.92
C LEU A 104 8.26 8.37 -3.75
N LEU A 105 9.30 8.19 -4.55
CA LEU A 105 9.54 6.97 -5.32
C LEU A 105 10.83 6.32 -4.84
N TYR A 106 10.75 5.05 -4.46
CA TYR A 106 11.87 4.22 -4.09
C TYR A 106 12.09 3.15 -5.17
N ASP A 107 13.32 2.94 -5.58
CA ASP A 107 13.71 1.84 -6.45
C ASP A 107 13.99 0.60 -5.58
N ASN A 108 13.12 -0.40 -5.64
CA ASN A 108 13.26 -1.58 -4.78
C ASN A 108 14.41 -2.51 -5.23
N VAL A 109 14.94 -2.32 -6.45
CA VAL A 109 16.03 -3.12 -7.02
C VAL A 109 17.39 -2.53 -6.63
N LEU A 110 17.56 -1.23 -6.83
CA LEU A 110 18.81 -0.52 -6.53
C LEU A 110 18.92 -0.08 -5.06
N ASP A 111 17.79 0.17 -4.40
CA ASP A 111 17.71 0.58 -2.99
C ASP A 111 16.70 -0.31 -2.22
N PRO A 112 17.01 -1.60 -2.02
CA PRO A 112 16.09 -2.54 -1.38
C PRO A 112 15.75 -2.18 0.08
N TYR A 113 16.56 -1.34 0.72
CA TYR A 113 16.31 -0.83 2.07
C TYR A 113 15.57 0.49 2.11
N GLN A 114 15.24 1.08 0.93
CA GLN A 114 14.46 2.32 0.80
C GLN A 114 15.06 3.51 1.58
N LEU A 115 16.37 3.71 1.47
CA LEU A 115 17.09 4.77 2.16
C LEU A 115 17.16 6.07 1.36
N ASN A 116 16.97 6.01 0.03
CA ASN A 116 17.20 7.12 -0.89
C ASN A 116 15.98 7.35 -1.81
N PRO A 117 14.86 7.89 -1.29
CA PRO A 117 13.71 8.19 -2.14
C PRO A 117 14.02 9.33 -3.11
N VAL A 118 13.45 9.26 -4.29
CA VAL A 118 13.34 10.38 -5.21
C VAL A 118 12.05 11.13 -4.90
N GLU A 119 12.13 12.41 -4.51
CA GLU A 119 10.94 13.26 -4.35
C GLU A 119 10.51 13.77 -5.72
N LEU A 120 9.27 13.48 -6.11
CA LEU A 120 8.71 13.80 -7.41
C LEU A 120 7.68 14.92 -7.29
N GLN A 121 7.45 15.64 -8.40
CA GLN A 121 6.39 16.64 -8.49
C GLN A 121 5.08 15.98 -8.93
N ALA A 122 3.95 16.64 -8.65
CA ALA A 122 2.67 16.25 -9.19
C ALA A 122 2.71 16.27 -10.74
N GLY A 123 2.17 15.21 -11.36
CA GLY A 123 2.17 15.08 -12.82
C GLY A 123 3.50 14.58 -13.41
N ASP A 124 4.47 14.17 -12.59
CA ASP A 124 5.66 13.51 -13.12
C ASP A 124 5.25 12.16 -13.77
N PRO A 125 5.65 11.91 -15.04
CA PRO A 125 5.24 10.68 -15.73
C PRO A 125 5.60 9.38 -15.01
N ARG A 126 6.63 9.39 -14.18
CA ARG A 126 7.02 8.24 -13.36
C ARG A 126 6.00 7.89 -12.28
N CYS A 127 5.15 8.86 -11.89
CA CYS A 127 4.09 8.65 -10.90
C CYS A 127 2.84 8.01 -11.51
N GLU A 128 2.57 8.25 -12.79
CA GLU A 128 1.26 8.04 -13.42
C GLU A 128 0.73 6.62 -13.20
N GLN A 129 1.56 5.60 -13.48
CA GLN A 129 1.15 4.21 -13.30
C GLN A 129 0.84 3.85 -11.84
N TYR A 130 1.61 4.39 -10.88
CA TYR A 130 1.41 4.10 -9.46
C TYR A 130 0.23 4.87 -8.88
N GLU A 131 0.03 6.11 -9.32
CA GLU A 131 -1.15 6.90 -8.93
C GLU A 131 -2.44 6.30 -9.46
N SER A 132 -2.44 5.75 -10.68
CA SER A 132 -3.59 5.02 -11.21
C SER A 132 -3.94 3.83 -10.32
N LEU A 133 -2.97 2.99 -9.98
CA LEU A 133 -3.19 1.85 -9.08
C LEU A 133 -3.73 2.28 -7.71
N LEU A 134 -3.18 3.35 -7.13
CA LEU A 134 -3.64 3.87 -5.85
C LEU A 134 -5.06 4.44 -5.91
N ARG A 135 -5.41 5.18 -6.98
CA ARG A 135 -6.76 5.73 -7.19
C ARG A 135 -7.78 4.63 -7.32
N ASP A 136 -7.49 3.58 -8.10
CA ASP A 136 -8.36 2.43 -8.27
C ASP A 136 -8.57 1.70 -6.94
N TRP A 137 -7.50 1.48 -6.20
CA TRP A 137 -7.56 0.86 -4.87
C TRP A 137 -8.37 1.69 -3.87
N CYS A 138 -8.10 2.99 -3.78
CA CYS A 138 -8.86 3.89 -2.90
C CYS A 138 -10.34 3.91 -3.25
N ALA A 139 -10.68 3.94 -4.54
CA ALA A 139 -12.07 3.92 -5.01
C ALA A 139 -12.78 2.61 -4.62
N ALA A 140 -12.12 1.47 -4.81
CA ALA A 140 -12.65 0.15 -4.46
C ALA A 140 -12.92 0.00 -2.96
N HIS A 141 -12.07 0.60 -2.11
CA HIS A 141 -12.16 0.52 -0.64
C HIS A 141 -12.84 1.72 0.00
N LYS A 142 -13.40 2.65 -0.78
CA LYS A 142 -14.05 3.89 -0.29
C LYS A 142 -13.11 4.71 0.60
N ASP A 143 -11.84 4.76 0.23
CA ASP A 143 -10.83 5.58 0.88
C ASP A 143 -10.85 6.99 0.27
N PHE A 144 -11.14 8.01 1.08
CA PHE A 144 -11.26 9.41 0.67
C PHE A 144 -9.93 10.18 0.72
N PHE A 145 -8.82 9.50 0.49
CA PHE A 145 -7.49 10.10 0.46
C PHE A 145 -7.38 11.25 -0.56
N LEU A 146 -6.74 12.34 -0.18
CA LEU A 146 -6.56 13.52 -1.03
C LEU A 146 -5.32 13.34 -1.92
N PHE A 147 -5.54 13.01 -3.18
CA PHE A 147 -4.46 12.90 -4.18
C PHE A 147 -3.88 14.26 -4.58
N GLU A 148 -4.70 15.30 -4.54
CA GLU A 148 -4.31 16.67 -4.85
C GLU A 148 -4.75 17.57 -3.70
N ARG A 149 -3.84 18.45 -3.31
CA ARG A 149 -4.11 19.46 -2.30
C ARG A 149 -3.82 20.81 -2.94
N GLY A 150 -4.89 21.61 -3.06
CA GLY A 150 -4.81 22.99 -3.55
C GLY A 150 -4.03 23.90 -2.61
#